data_ea2482efadfaf386f920de53f8d85c59
#
_entry.id   ea2482efadfaf386f920de53f8d85c59
#
_cell.length_a   1.000
_cell.length_b   1.000
_cell.length_c   1.000
_cell.angle_alpha   90.00
_cell.angle_beta   90.00
_cell.angle_gamma   90.00
#
_symmetry.space_group_name_H-M   'P 1'
#
loop_
_entity.id
_entity.type
_entity.pdbx_description
1 polymer ?
#
loop_
_entity_poly.entity_id
_entity_poly.type
_entity_poly.pdbx_seq_one_letter_code
_entity_poly.pdbx_strand_id
1 'polypeptide(L)'
;APMSLASYKEVRPWARAIRGKVLAREMPPWYADQRYGKFLNEMALTQEEIDVIVAWADAGAPEGTGEAPALPIFAGGWVHPSGADPDFVIEMPIEYEIPAQGQSENFSIYQENPFDEVVDLQAVQLMPSNPRATHHSSLGARHLPAGTRLGRGPAFPGGPVIDNVPVAIDPGEIFDNSGDRSEAEAFESEEGRRALREREVFAVQGTETFVFYVPAGGFKQWPAGIGKRIERGEYLNWGVHYNSTGVPETDRHRAGLWLQKQPMTHEVLSRRVGQTHIAERRELVASKLESESNGSPRIPVIPPGDPDWAITGITAFQDDVTLYILWPHMHLRGKDMTFVVTYPDGREEVVLHVPD
;
A
#
# COMPACT_ATOMS: atom_id res chain seq x y z
N ALA A 1 -0.59 19.56 -5.18
CA ALA A 1 -0.89 21.00 -5.09
C ALA A 1 -2.19 21.30 -5.85
N PRO A 2 -3.04 22.23 -5.39
CA PRO A 2 -4.29 22.57 -6.06
C PRO A 2 -4.07 23.41 -7.35
N MET A 3 -2.82 23.73 -7.67
CA MET A 3 -2.43 24.51 -8.84
C MET A 3 -1.22 23.88 -9.50
N SER A 4 -0.99 24.24 -10.76
CA SER A 4 0.25 23.89 -11.46
C SER A 4 1.45 24.63 -10.85
N LEU A 5 2.59 23.96 -10.81
CA LEU A 5 3.89 24.50 -10.42
C LEU A 5 4.89 24.49 -11.59
N ALA A 6 4.39 24.35 -12.82
CA ALA A 6 5.21 24.11 -13.98
C ALA A 6 5.84 25.39 -14.58
N SER A 7 5.27 26.56 -14.33
CA SER A 7 5.79 27.81 -14.86
C SER A 7 5.77 28.94 -13.83
N TYR A 8 6.65 29.93 -14.03
CA TYR A 8 6.69 31.13 -13.19
C TYR A 8 5.33 31.82 -13.08
N LYS A 9 4.60 31.97 -14.20
CA LYS A 9 3.29 32.64 -14.22
C LYS A 9 2.25 31.91 -13.35
N GLU A 10 2.31 30.58 -13.30
CA GLU A 10 1.43 29.76 -12.48
C GLU A 10 1.82 29.79 -11.00
N VAL A 11 3.12 29.80 -10.70
CA VAL A 11 3.66 29.72 -9.32
C VAL A 11 3.59 31.06 -8.61
N ARG A 12 3.94 32.17 -9.29
CA ARG A 12 4.08 33.49 -8.67
C ARG A 12 2.88 33.95 -7.85
N PRO A 13 1.62 33.80 -8.31
CA PRO A 13 0.45 34.21 -7.51
C PRO A 13 0.35 33.50 -6.17
N TRP A 14 0.97 32.34 -6.04
CA TRP A 14 0.94 31.47 -4.85
C TRP A 14 2.18 31.59 -3.96
N ALA A 15 3.14 32.43 -4.31
CA ALA A 15 4.43 32.51 -3.63
C ALA A 15 4.30 32.64 -2.10
N ARG A 16 3.35 33.45 -1.60
CA ARG A 16 3.09 33.60 -0.17
C ARG A 16 2.56 32.31 0.47
N ALA A 17 1.66 31.62 -0.20
CA ALA A 17 1.12 30.34 0.27
C ALA A 17 2.19 29.24 0.25
N ILE A 18 2.99 29.19 -0.83
CA ILE A 18 4.12 28.26 -0.96
C ILE A 18 5.11 28.47 0.17
N ARG A 19 5.50 29.73 0.44
CA ARG A 19 6.37 30.08 1.57
C ARG A 19 5.85 29.53 2.90
N GLY A 20 4.55 29.73 3.19
CA GLY A 20 3.93 29.25 4.42
C GLY A 20 3.97 27.73 4.54
N LYS A 21 3.63 27.02 3.47
CA LYS A 21 3.61 25.55 3.44
C LYS A 21 5.00 24.92 3.51
N VAL A 22 5.99 25.56 2.88
CA VAL A 22 7.38 25.10 2.92
C VAL A 22 7.99 25.33 4.31
N LEU A 23 7.75 26.48 4.94
CA LEU A 23 8.18 26.76 6.31
C LEU A 23 7.56 25.81 7.33
N ALA A 24 6.29 25.49 7.16
CA ALA A 24 5.58 24.51 7.99
C ALA A 24 5.98 23.05 7.69
N ARG A 25 6.85 22.81 6.69
CA ARG A 25 7.21 21.47 6.18
C ARG A 25 6.02 20.62 5.75
N GLU A 26 4.91 21.25 5.39
CA GLU A 26 3.72 20.57 4.83
C GLU A 26 3.89 20.27 3.33
N MET A 27 4.82 20.93 2.65
CA MET A 27 5.13 20.74 1.23
C MET A 27 6.64 20.78 0.96
N PRO A 28 7.18 19.85 0.17
CA PRO A 28 6.53 18.64 -0.37
C PRO A 28 5.97 17.74 0.74
N PRO A 29 4.92 16.93 0.47
CA PRO A 29 4.37 16.02 1.48
C PRO A 29 5.37 14.88 1.74
N TRP A 30 6.12 15.01 2.81
CA TRP A 30 7.06 14.03 3.31
C TRP A 30 6.95 13.97 4.83
N TYR A 31 6.38 12.89 5.34
CA TYR A 31 6.02 12.79 6.75
C TYR A 31 7.03 12.03 7.59
N ALA A 32 8.02 11.38 6.98
CA ALA A 32 9.08 10.71 7.74
C ALA A 32 10.01 11.73 8.38
N ASP A 33 10.29 11.53 9.67
CA ASP A 33 11.22 12.37 10.43
C ASP A 33 12.64 12.14 9.92
N GLN A 34 13.28 13.20 9.40
CA GLN A 34 14.61 13.18 8.81
C GLN A 34 15.73 12.78 9.80
N ARG A 35 15.45 12.74 11.10
CA ARG A 35 16.39 12.25 12.12
C ARG A 35 16.60 10.73 12.05
N TYR A 36 15.66 10.00 11.45
CA TYR A 36 15.65 8.54 11.42
C TYR A 36 15.60 8.01 9.99
N GLY A 37 16.47 7.05 9.71
CA GLY A 37 16.59 6.44 8.40
C GLY A 37 17.17 7.39 7.32
N LYS A 38 17.37 6.84 6.14
CA LYS A 38 17.68 7.57 4.90
C LYS A 38 16.98 6.85 3.75
N PHE A 39 16.20 7.57 3.00
CA PHE A 39 15.32 6.98 2.00
C PHE A 39 15.69 7.46 0.59
N LEU A 40 15.79 6.53 -0.35
CA LEU A 40 16.12 6.85 -1.76
C LEU A 40 15.05 7.72 -2.44
N ASN A 41 13.83 7.66 -1.93
CA ASN A 41 12.69 8.45 -2.41
C ASN A 41 12.38 9.66 -1.52
N GLU A 42 13.32 10.13 -0.74
CA GLU A 42 13.12 11.28 0.13
C GLU A 42 12.80 12.53 -0.70
N MET A 43 11.68 13.17 -0.38
CA MET A 43 11.21 14.39 -1.03
C MET A 43 11.27 15.62 -0.12
N ALA A 44 11.72 15.45 1.12
CA ALA A 44 11.85 16.57 2.06
C ALA A 44 12.85 17.59 1.52
N LEU A 45 12.52 18.87 1.66
CA LEU A 45 13.45 19.94 1.35
C LEU A 45 14.50 20.06 2.46
N THR A 46 15.73 20.31 2.05
CA THR A 46 16.81 20.74 2.96
C THR A 46 16.51 22.14 3.50
N GLN A 47 17.15 22.51 4.61
CA GLN A 47 16.99 23.86 5.15
C GLN A 47 17.43 24.95 4.14
N GLU A 48 18.50 24.68 3.38
CA GLU A 48 18.99 25.60 2.36
C GLU A 48 17.96 25.83 1.23
N GLU A 49 17.30 24.77 0.79
CA GLU A 49 16.22 24.88 -0.23
C GLU A 49 15.01 25.64 0.32
N ILE A 50 14.65 25.40 1.58
CA ILE A 50 13.61 26.15 2.28
C ILE A 50 13.96 27.64 2.31
N ASP A 51 15.18 27.97 2.73
CA ASP A 51 15.65 29.35 2.86
C ASP A 51 15.64 30.08 1.51
N VAL A 52 16.04 29.40 0.44
CA VAL A 52 15.98 29.95 -0.94
C VAL A 52 14.54 30.26 -1.35
N ILE A 53 13.60 29.34 -1.13
CA ILE A 53 12.19 29.54 -1.48
C ILE A 53 11.60 30.69 -0.67
N VAL A 54 11.91 30.75 0.63
CA VAL A 54 11.43 31.80 1.53
C VAL A 54 11.97 33.15 1.10
N ALA A 55 13.28 33.27 0.85
CA ALA A 55 13.91 34.48 0.40
C ALA A 55 13.35 34.97 -0.95
N TRP A 56 13.12 34.07 -1.88
CA TRP A 56 12.47 34.39 -3.15
C TRP A 56 11.07 34.97 -2.97
N ALA A 57 10.25 34.33 -2.13
CA ALA A 57 8.89 34.79 -1.86
C ALA A 57 8.87 36.15 -1.14
N ASP A 58 9.77 36.38 -0.17
CA ASP A 58 9.89 37.61 0.60
C ASP A 58 10.44 38.79 -0.23
N ALA A 59 11.23 38.48 -1.28
CA ALA A 59 11.70 39.47 -2.26
C ALA A 59 10.61 39.84 -3.32
N GLY A 60 9.37 39.41 -3.14
CA GLY A 60 8.26 39.67 -4.07
C GLY A 60 8.18 38.71 -5.23
N ALA A 61 8.81 37.55 -5.10
CA ALA A 61 8.86 36.48 -6.09
C ALA A 61 9.28 36.99 -7.49
N PRO A 62 10.51 37.51 -7.63
CA PRO A 62 11.01 37.98 -8.93
C PRO A 62 11.14 36.84 -9.94
N GLU A 63 10.93 37.16 -11.22
CA GLU A 63 11.23 36.24 -12.31
C GLU A 63 12.75 36.16 -12.52
N GLY A 64 13.25 34.97 -12.72
CA GLY A 64 14.66 34.77 -13.06
C GLY A 64 15.00 35.31 -14.45
N THR A 65 16.28 35.62 -14.67
CA THR A 65 16.78 36.15 -15.95
C THR A 65 17.30 35.08 -16.91
N GLY A 66 17.36 33.81 -16.45
CA GLY A 66 17.80 32.68 -17.24
C GLY A 66 16.68 32.07 -18.11
N GLU A 67 17.08 31.21 -19.02
CA GLU A 67 16.12 30.38 -19.75
C GLU A 67 15.38 29.44 -18.79
N ALA A 68 14.06 29.42 -18.89
CA ALA A 68 13.25 28.52 -18.09
C ALA A 68 13.59 27.05 -18.40
N PRO A 69 13.67 26.17 -17.39
CA PRO A 69 13.82 24.74 -17.66
C PRO A 69 12.69 24.24 -18.57
N ALA A 70 12.99 23.23 -19.41
CA ALA A 70 11.96 22.56 -20.17
C ALA A 70 10.87 22.03 -19.21
N LEU A 71 9.62 22.24 -19.60
CA LEU A 71 8.51 21.73 -18.79
C LEU A 71 8.61 20.20 -18.66
N PRO A 72 8.36 19.64 -17.46
CA PRO A 72 8.31 18.21 -17.31
C PRO A 72 7.24 17.63 -18.23
N ILE A 73 7.60 16.65 -19.03
CA ILE A 73 6.63 15.88 -19.81
C ILE A 73 6.04 14.85 -18.85
N PHE A 74 4.81 15.09 -18.42
CA PHE A 74 4.04 14.10 -17.68
C PHE A 74 3.46 13.11 -18.71
N ALA A 75 4.19 12.04 -18.98
CA ALA A 75 3.73 11.00 -19.88
C ALA A 75 2.49 10.33 -19.30
N GLY A 76 1.37 10.47 -19.99
CA GLY A 76 0.14 9.69 -19.69
C GLY A 76 0.29 8.25 -20.16
N GLY A 77 1.22 7.49 -19.57
CA GLY A 77 1.51 6.12 -19.99
C GLY A 77 2.47 5.41 -19.06
N TRP A 78 3.21 4.47 -19.61
CA TRP A 78 4.24 3.74 -18.88
C TRP A 78 5.43 4.65 -18.56
N VAL A 79 5.88 4.65 -17.29
CA VAL A 79 6.90 5.59 -16.78
C VAL A 79 8.24 4.92 -16.45
N HIS A 80 8.53 3.77 -17.06
CA HIS A 80 9.82 3.10 -16.83
C HIS A 80 10.98 4.05 -17.17
N PRO A 81 12.01 4.20 -16.31
CA PRO A 81 13.10 5.17 -16.51
C PRO A 81 13.90 4.98 -17.79
N SER A 82 13.96 3.75 -18.34
CA SER A 82 14.60 3.49 -19.64
C SER A 82 13.74 3.90 -20.85
N GLY A 83 12.49 4.30 -20.65
CA GLY A 83 11.54 4.54 -21.72
C GLY A 83 11.00 3.27 -22.39
N ALA A 84 11.35 2.07 -21.88
CA ALA A 84 10.88 0.81 -22.44
C ALA A 84 9.42 0.55 -22.09
N ASP A 85 8.69 0.02 -23.04
CA ASP A 85 7.36 -0.53 -22.79
C ASP A 85 7.44 -1.77 -21.90
N PRO A 86 6.38 -2.11 -21.14
CA PRO A 86 6.34 -3.34 -20.36
C PRO A 86 6.44 -4.58 -21.26
N ASP A 87 7.07 -5.63 -20.75
CA ASP A 87 7.12 -6.92 -21.44
C ASP A 87 5.71 -7.55 -21.53
N PHE A 88 4.87 -7.31 -20.52
CA PHE A 88 3.47 -7.72 -20.48
C PHE A 88 2.57 -6.61 -19.94
N VAL A 89 1.36 -6.54 -20.47
CA VAL A 89 0.27 -5.73 -19.92
C VAL A 89 -0.86 -6.65 -19.54
N ILE A 90 -1.25 -6.60 -18.29
CA ILE A 90 -2.41 -7.31 -17.76
C ILE A 90 -3.49 -6.31 -17.37
N GLU A 91 -4.74 -6.71 -17.50
CA GLU A 91 -5.89 -5.88 -17.13
C GLU A 91 -6.74 -6.58 -16.08
N MET A 92 -7.31 -5.81 -15.20
CA MET A 92 -8.33 -6.30 -14.27
C MET A 92 -9.45 -7.01 -15.05
N PRO A 93 -9.88 -8.20 -14.66
CA PRO A 93 -10.77 -9.04 -15.46
C PRO A 93 -12.16 -8.45 -15.68
N ILE A 94 -12.49 -7.40 -14.96
CA ILE A 94 -13.77 -6.69 -15.07
C ILE A 94 -13.57 -5.18 -15.16
N GLU A 95 -14.53 -4.50 -15.79
CA GLU A 95 -14.77 -3.08 -15.59
C GLU A 95 -15.74 -2.93 -14.42
N TYR A 96 -15.34 -2.17 -13.39
CA TYR A 96 -16.13 -1.99 -12.19
C TYR A 96 -16.95 -0.70 -12.26
N GLU A 97 -18.25 -0.79 -11.96
CA GLU A 97 -19.14 0.36 -11.87
C GLU A 97 -19.08 0.98 -10.46
N ILE A 98 -18.56 2.19 -10.39
CA ILE A 98 -18.41 2.96 -9.15
C ILE A 98 -19.70 3.76 -8.95
N PRO A 99 -20.44 3.54 -7.85
CA PRO A 99 -21.69 4.25 -7.61
C PRO A 99 -21.45 5.74 -7.35
N ALA A 100 -22.42 6.58 -7.75
CA ALA A 100 -22.36 8.04 -7.56
C ALA A 100 -22.25 8.43 -6.09
N GLN A 101 -22.85 7.66 -5.21
CA GLN A 101 -22.91 7.89 -3.77
C GLN A 101 -22.81 6.56 -3.02
N GLY A 102 -22.29 6.59 -1.81
CA GLY A 102 -22.15 5.41 -0.98
C GLY A 102 -20.92 5.49 -0.09
N GLN A 103 -20.67 4.41 0.63
CA GLN A 103 -19.42 4.25 1.36
C GLN A 103 -18.31 3.90 0.38
N SER A 104 -17.11 4.26 0.76
CA SER A 104 -15.89 3.84 0.09
C SER A 104 -15.81 2.31 0.05
N GLU A 105 -15.69 1.76 -1.13
CA GLU A 105 -15.64 0.32 -1.35
C GLU A 105 -14.21 -0.18 -1.43
N ASN A 106 -13.89 -1.19 -0.64
CA ASN A 106 -12.58 -1.83 -0.60
C ASN A 106 -12.75 -3.34 -0.77
N PHE A 107 -12.21 -3.90 -1.84
CA PHE A 107 -12.34 -5.31 -2.15
C PHE A 107 -11.18 -5.85 -2.98
N SER A 108 -11.12 -7.16 -3.09
CA SER A 108 -10.12 -7.87 -3.90
C SER A 108 -10.77 -8.63 -5.04
N ILE A 109 -10.17 -8.54 -6.21
CA ILE A 109 -10.54 -9.30 -7.40
C ILE A 109 -9.41 -10.26 -7.72
N TYR A 110 -9.73 -11.54 -7.86
CA TYR A 110 -8.76 -12.55 -8.22
C TYR A 110 -8.84 -12.87 -9.72
N GLN A 111 -7.68 -13.04 -10.31
CA GLN A 111 -7.50 -13.39 -11.71
C GLN A 111 -6.55 -14.57 -11.80
N GLU A 112 -6.86 -15.56 -12.63
CA GLU A 112 -5.93 -16.63 -12.92
C GLU A 112 -4.62 -16.05 -13.46
N ASN A 113 -3.52 -16.60 -12.99
CA ASN A 113 -2.20 -16.24 -13.49
C ASN A 113 -2.11 -16.57 -14.99
N PRO A 114 -1.83 -15.58 -15.85
CA PRO A 114 -1.73 -15.81 -17.28
C PRO A 114 -0.42 -16.50 -17.70
N PHE A 115 0.48 -16.76 -16.75
CA PHE A 115 1.81 -17.32 -17.04
C PHE A 115 1.86 -18.81 -16.69
N ASP A 116 2.32 -19.62 -17.63
CA ASP A 116 2.53 -21.07 -17.44
C ASP A 116 3.86 -21.38 -16.71
N GLU A 117 4.75 -20.41 -16.62
CA GLU A 117 6.08 -20.50 -16.01
C GLU A 117 6.23 -19.48 -14.88
N VAL A 118 7.27 -19.67 -14.07
CA VAL A 118 7.68 -18.69 -13.06
C VAL A 118 8.16 -17.41 -13.74
N VAL A 119 7.69 -16.27 -13.27
CA VAL A 119 8.03 -14.96 -13.83
C VAL A 119 8.69 -14.08 -12.79
N ASP A 120 9.93 -13.67 -13.06
CA ASP A 120 10.69 -12.76 -12.22
C ASP A 120 10.49 -11.30 -12.69
N LEU A 121 9.95 -10.46 -11.81
CA LEU A 121 9.62 -9.06 -12.08
C LEU A 121 10.74 -8.11 -11.66
N GLN A 122 11.17 -7.23 -12.57
CA GLN A 122 12.07 -6.12 -12.27
C GLN A 122 11.31 -4.84 -11.95
N ALA A 123 10.21 -4.60 -12.64
CA ALA A 123 9.37 -3.44 -12.36
C ALA A 123 7.90 -3.75 -12.61
N VAL A 124 7.04 -3.00 -11.94
CA VAL A 124 5.59 -3.06 -12.10
C VAL A 124 5.02 -1.65 -12.05
N GLN A 125 4.10 -1.36 -12.94
CA GLN A 125 3.29 -0.15 -12.87
C GLN A 125 1.81 -0.50 -12.85
N LEU A 126 1.09 -0.01 -11.85
CA LEU A 126 -0.35 -0.13 -11.73
C LEU A 126 -1.00 1.18 -12.12
N MET A 127 -1.97 1.12 -13.03
CA MET A 127 -2.65 2.28 -13.59
C MET A 127 -4.16 2.07 -13.55
N PRO A 128 -4.90 2.83 -12.74
CA PRO A 128 -6.35 2.91 -12.87
C PRO A 128 -6.71 3.65 -14.16
N SER A 129 -7.80 3.27 -14.80
CA SER A 129 -8.37 4.04 -15.90
C SER A 129 -9.09 5.31 -15.39
N ASN A 130 -9.54 5.28 -14.13
CA ASN A 130 -10.17 6.39 -13.45
C ASN A 130 -9.44 6.80 -12.16
N PRO A 131 -8.32 7.54 -12.26
CA PRO A 131 -7.54 7.96 -11.11
C PRO A 131 -8.30 8.95 -10.18
N ARG A 132 -9.38 9.55 -10.65
CA ARG A 132 -10.19 10.47 -9.85
C ARG A 132 -11.01 9.75 -8.78
N ALA A 133 -11.56 8.60 -9.13
CA ALA A 133 -12.38 7.80 -8.24
C ALA A 133 -11.55 6.78 -7.45
N THR A 134 -10.35 6.44 -7.92
CA THR A 134 -9.45 5.49 -7.25
C THR A 134 -8.76 6.16 -6.07
N HIS A 135 -9.09 5.73 -4.84
CA HIS A 135 -8.43 6.20 -3.64
C HIS A 135 -7.03 5.57 -3.50
N HIS A 136 -6.97 4.26 -3.52
CA HIS A 136 -5.74 3.48 -3.65
C HIS A 136 -6.05 2.11 -4.24
N SER A 137 -5.01 1.46 -4.74
CA SER A 137 -5.12 0.08 -5.19
C SER A 137 -3.78 -0.65 -5.07
N SER A 138 -3.81 -1.96 -5.24
CA SER A 138 -2.63 -2.81 -5.21
C SER A 138 -2.74 -3.93 -6.23
N LEU A 139 -1.61 -4.43 -6.67
CA LEU A 139 -1.50 -5.67 -7.41
C LEU A 139 -0.51 -6.58 -6.70
N GLY A 140 -0.86 -7.82 -6.56
CA GLY A 140 -0.01 -8.87 -6.00
C GLY A 140 -0.38 -10.23 -6.56
N ALA A 141 0.26 -11.27 -6.03
CA ALA A 141 -0.10 -12.65 -6.33
C ALA A 141 -0.14 -13.48 -5.05
N ARG A 142 -0.89 -14.58 -5.09
CA ARG A 142 -0.97 -15.54 -3.99
C ARG A 142 -1.43 -16.90 -4.47
N HIS A 143 -1.00 -17.93 -3.77
CA HIS A 143 -1.67 -19.22 -3.81
C HIS A 143 -2.98 -19.15 -3.04
N LEU A 144 -4.03 -19.71 -3.60
CA LEU A 144 -5.28 -19.86 -2.88
C LEU A 144 -5.25 -21.16 -2.06
N PRO A 145 -5.89 -21.21 -0.87
CA PRO A 145 -6.01 -22.42 -0.08
C PRO A 145 -6.58 -23.58 -0.87
N ALA A 146 -6.15 -24.80 -0.56
CA ALA A 146 -6.71 -25.99 -1.17
C ALA A 146 -8.23 -26.06 -0.94
N GLY A 147 -8.97 -26.26 -2.02
CA GLY A 147 -10.43 -26.26 -1.98
C GLY A 147 -11.10 -24.90 -2.17
N THR A 148 -10.34 -23.82 -2.26
CA THR A 148 -10.88 -22.51 -2.66
C THR A 148 -11.54 -22.61 -4.03
N ARG A 149 -12.74 -22.06 -4.15
CA ARG A 149 -13.46 -21.96 -5.41
C ARG A 149 -13.47 -20.52 -5.87
N LEU A 150 -13.14 -20.31 -7.11
CA LEU A 150 -13.48 -19.06 -7.76
C LEU A 150 -14.95 -19.14 -8.18
N GLY A 151 -15.74 -18.20 -7.77
CA GLY A 151 -17.17 -18.19 -8.01
C GLY A 151 -17.70 -16.77 -8.10
N ARG A 152 -18.98 -16.68 -8.42
CA ARG A 152 -19.70 -15.41 -8.31
C ARG A 152 -20.01 -15.14 -6.85
N GLY A 153 -19.70 -13.96 -6.40
CA GLY A 153 -20.03 -13.57 -5.04
C GLY A 153 -20.09 -12.06 -4.90
N PRO A 154 -20.58 -11.56 -3.76
CA PRO A 154 -20.40 -10.16 -3.46
C PRO A 154 -18.91 -9.88 -3.40
N ALA A 155 -18.48 -8.74 -3.95
CA ALA A 155 -17.10 -8.28 -3.88
C ALA A 155 -16.61 -8.13 -2.42
N PHE A 156 -17.56 -7.95 -1.52
CA PHE A 156 -17.39 -7.95 -0.05
C PHE A 156 -18.74 -8.33 0.58
N PRO A 157 -18.80 -8.81 1.81
CA PRO A 157 -20.05 -9.15 2.49
C PRO A 157 -21.05 -7.99 2.49
N GLY A 158 -22.25 -8.25 1.97
CA GLY A 158 -23.30 -7.24 1.81
C GLY A 158 -23.11 -6.27 0.63
N GLY A 159 -22.04 -6.42 -0.14
CA GLY A 159 -21.79 -5.63 -1.34
C GLY A 159 -22.54 -6.11 -2.59
N PRO A 160 -22.37 -5.40 -3.71
CA PRO A 160 -22.99 -5.80 -4.96
C PRO A 160 -22.44 -7.14 -5.42
N VAL A 161 -23.30 -8.01 -5.93
CA VAL A 161 -22.88 -9.22 -6.64
C VAL A 161 -22.35 -8.79 -8.00
N ILE A 162 -21.08 -9.06 -8.24
CA ILE A 162 -20.43 -8.74 -9.50
C ILE A 162 -20.48 -10.00 -10.37
N ASP A 163 -21.22 -9.94 -11.45
CA ASP A 163 -21.30 -11.04 -12.39
C ASP A 163 -19.95 -11.32 -13.05
N ASN A 164 -19.53 -12.58 -13.01
CA ASN A 164 -18.30 -13.12 -13.62
C ASN A 164 -16.98 -12.69 -12.98
N VAL A 165 -16.97 -12.14 -11.78
CA VAL A 165 -15.72 -11.92 -11.03
C VAL A 165 -15.33 -13.21 -10.35
N PRO A 166 -14.11 -13.72 -10.55
CA PRO A 166 -13.57 -14.76 -9.71
C PRO A 166 -13.37 -14.21 -8.30
N VAL A 167 -14.30 -14.51 -7.41
CA VAL A 167 -14.14 -14.28 -5.98
C VAL A 167 -13.61 -15.57 -5.39
N ALA A 168 -12.54 -15.50 -4.58
CA ALA A 168 -12.09 -16.65 -3.83
C ALA A 168 -13.15 -16.93 -2.75
N ILE A 169 -13.92 -18.00 -2.96
CA ILE A 169 -14.84 -18.53 -1.96
C ILE A 169 -14.12 -19.70 -1.31
N ASP A 170 -13.62 -19.51 -0.11
CA ASP A 170 -13.13 -20.61 0.70
C ASP A 170 -14.32 -21.49 1.12
N PRO A 171 -14.27 -22.83 0.97
CA PRO A 171 -15.33 -23.70 1.44
C PRO A 171 -15.52 -23.66 2.97
N GLY A 172 -14.59 -23.10 3.74
CA GLY A 172 -14.67 -22.90 5.18
C GLY A 172 -14.69 -21.43 5.61
N GLU A 173 -14.50 -20.53 4.66
CA GLU A 173 -14.49 -19.09 4.89
C GLU A 173 -15.26 -18.39 3.80
N ILE A 174 -16.47 -18.10 4.08
CA ILE A 174 -16.99 -16.82 3.70
C ILE A 174 -16.04 -15.84 4.36
N PHE A 175 -15.39 -14.95 3.62
CA PHE A 175 -14.79 -13.76 4.21
C PHE A 175 -15.94 -12.98 4.82
N ASP A 176 -16.39 -13.47 5.97
CA ASP A 176 -17.41 -12.83 6.75
C ASP A 176 -16.72 -11.71 7.50
N ASN A 177 -16.82 -10.52 6.91
CA ASN A 177 -16.52 -9.29 7.61
C ASN A 177 -17.51 -9.03 8.78
N SER A 178 -18.45 -9.90 9.02
CA SER A 178 -19.49 -9.74 10.04
C SER A 178 -19.06 -10.15 11.45
N GLY A 179 -17.76 -10.31 11.73
CA GLY A 179 -17.26 -10.61 13.08
C GLY A 179 -17.89 -11.90 13.64
N ASP A 180 -17.64 -13.02 13.00
CA ASP A 180 -18.28 -14.27 13.34
C ASP A 180 -17.93 -14.73 14.77
N ARG A 181 -18.97 -15.04 15.54
CA ARG A 181 -18.87 -15.65 16.87
C ARG A 181 -18.01 -16.94 16.89
N SER A 182 -17.92 -17.64 15.75
CA SER A 182 -17.10 -18.85 15.58
C SER A 182 -15.61 -18.60 15.82
N GLU A 183 -15.10 -17.42 15.51
CA GLU A 183 -13.71 -17.07 15.81
C GLU A 183 -13.49 -16.81 17.30
N ALA A 184 -14.44 -16.19 17.99
CA ALA A 184 -14.35 -16.01 19.44
C ALA A 184 -14.37 -17.38 20.14
N GLU A 185 -15.21 -18.31 19.69
CA GLU A 185 -15.25 -19.68 20.19
C GLU A 185 -13.97 -20.47 19.85
N ALA A 186 -13.38 -20.26 18.68
CA ALA A 186 -12.09 -20.87 18.33
C ALA A 186 -10.94 -20.40 19.22
N PHE A 187 -11.00 -19.18 19.77
CA PHE A 187 -10.01 -18.69 20.73
C PHE A 187 -10.07 -19.40 22.08
N GLU A 188 -11.19 -19.99 22.44
CA GLU A 188 -11.35 -20.68 23.74
C GLU A 188 -10.67 -22.05 23.77
N SER A 189 -10.38 -22.66 22.61
CA SER A 189 -9.70 -23.95 22.51
C SER A 189 -8.25 -23.82 22.02
N GLU A 190 -7.37 -24.72 22.44
CA GLU A 190 -5.98 -24.77 21.98
C GLU A 190 -5.91 -25.17 20.49
N GLU A 191 -6.82 -26.02 20.04
CA GLU A 191 -6.93 -26.46 18.65
C GLU A 191 -7.41 -25.34 17.75
N GLY A 192 -8.40 -24.57 18.19
CA GLY A 192 -8.87 -23.38 17.47
C GLY A 192 -7.79 -22.30 17.38
N ARG A 193 -7.04 -22.04 18.45
CA ARG A 193 -5.90 -21.12 18.44
C ARG A 193 -4.80 -21.59 17.51
N ARG A 194 -4.55 -22.89 17.40
CA ARG A 194 -3.58 -23.45 16.45
C ARG A 194 -4.05 -23.25 15.02
N ALA A 195 -5.31 -23.60 14.73
CA ALA A 195 -5.91 -23.41 13.40
C ALA A 195 -5.88 -21.94 12.96
N LEU A 196 -6.21 -21.02 13.87
CA LEU A 196 -6.11 -19.58 13.61
C LEU A 196 -4.67 -19.12 13.33
N ARG A 197 -3.67 -19.67 14.06
CA ARG A 197 -2.25 -19.37 13.78
C ARG A 197 -1.80 -19.90 12.44
N GLU A 198 -2.15 -21.13 12.09
CA GLU A 198 -1.84 -21.73 10.78
C GLU A 198 -2.47 -20.91 9.65
N ARG A 199 -3.69 -20.47 9.83
CA ARG A 199 -4.41 -19.59 8.91
C ARG A 199 -3.76 -18.21 8.78
N GLU A 200 -3.37 -17.58 9.90
CA GLU A 200 -2.67 -16.29 9.89
C GLU A 200 -1.30 -16.40 9.18
N VAL A 201 -0.55 -17.45 9.46
CA VAL A 201 0.72 -17.74 8.76
C VAL A 201 0.48 -17.88 7.26
N PHE A 202 -0.57 -18.61 6.86
CA PHE A 202 -0.94 -18.74 5.45
C PHE A 202 -1.33 -17.40 4.83
N ALA A 203 -2.19 -16.63 5.50
CA ALA A 203 -2.62 -15.31 5.02
C ALA A 203 -1.44 -14.31 4.90
N VAL A 204 -0.44 -14.43 5.78
CA VAL A 204 0.77 -13.60 5.75
C VAL A 204 1.77 -14.07 4.70
N GLN A 205 1.98 -15.38 4.60
CA GLN A 205 2.96 -15.96 3.65
C GLN A 205 2.41 -16.06 2.23
N GLY A 206 1.09 -16.11 2.07
CA GLY A 206 0.45 -16.37 0.79
C GLY A 206 0.17 -15.17 -0.10
N THR A 207 0.44 -13.94 0.34
CA THR A 207 0.14 -12.75 -0.47
C THR A 207 1.41 -11.92 -0.67
N GLU A 208 1.94 -11.93 -1.89
CA GLU A 208 3.01 -11.04 -2.28
C GLU A 208 2.42 -9.83 -3.00
N THR A 209 2.65 -8.64 -2.46
CA THR A 209 2.24 -7.38 -3.10
C THR A 209 3.40 -6.85 -3.94
N PHE A 210 3.13 -6.60 -5.20
CA PHE A 210 4.11 -6.11 -6.16
C PHE A 210 4.18 -4.59 -6.15
N VAL A 211 3.03 -3.95 -6.16
CA VAL A 211 2.91 -2.51 -6.27
C VAL A 211 1.66 -2.02 -5.57
N PHE A 212 1.76 -0.83 -5.00
CA PHE A 212 0.62 -0.03 -4.55
C PHE A 212 0.49 1.19 -5.45
N TYR A 213 -0.75 1.54 -5.77
CA TYR A 213 -1.12 2.80 -6.37
C TYR A 213 -1.74 3.70 -5.30
N VAL A 214 -1.23 4.91 -5.24
CA VAL A 214 -1.85 6.08 -4.63
C VAL A 214 -1.79 7.22 -5.64
N PRO A 215 -2.61 8.27 -5.53
CA PRO A 215 -2.51 9.41 -6.45
C PRO A 215 -1.08 9.93 -6.60
N ALA A 216 -0.61 10.02 -7.85
CA ALA A 216 0.77 10.33 -8.26
C ALA A 216 1.82 9.22 -7.99
N GLY A 217 1.40 8.00 -7.65
CA GLY A 217 2.26 6.82 -7.50
C GLY A 217 1.86 5.69 -8.45
N GLY A 218 2.22 4.46 -8.10
CA GLY A 218 1.82 3.25 -8.83
C GLY A 218 2.91 2.61 -9.67
N PHE A 219 4.13 3.13 -9.67
CA PHE A 219 5.30 2.51 -10.28
C PHE A 219 6.28 2.03 -9.22
N LYS A 220 6.78 0.82 -9.39
CA LYS A 220 7.82 0.22 -8.57
C LYS A 220 8.84 -0.49 -9.43
N GLN A 221 10.12 -0.22 -9.17
CA GLN A 221 11.25 -0.88 -9.81
C GLN A 221 12.22 -1.37 -8.76
N TRP A 222 12.84 -2.51 -9.03
CA TRP A 222 13.93 -3.08 -8.24
C TRP A 222 15.23 -3.08 -9.05
N PRO A 223 16.40 -3.08 -8.38
CA PRO A 223 17.68 -3.24 -9.05
C PRO A 223 17.74 -4.56 -9.85
N ALA A 224 18.66 -4.62 -10.80
CA ALA A 224 18.92 -5.85 -11.55
C ALA A 224 19.28 -7.02 -10.60
N GLY A 225 18.65 -8.17 -10.80
CA GLY A 225 18.83 -9.34 -9.97
C GLY A 225 18.07 -9.34 -8.64
N ILE A 226 17.36 -8.26 -8.32
CA ILE A 226 16.47 -8.16 -7.16
C ILE A 226 15.07 -7.90 -7.66
N GLY A 227 14.07 -8.58 -7.16
CA GLY A 227 12.69 -8.37 -7.64
C GLY A 227 11.64 -9.18 -6.92
N LYS A 228 10.49 -9.21 -7.53
CA LYS A 228 9.35 -10.01 -7.11
C LYS A 228 9.19 -11.20 -8.04
N ARG A 229 8.52 -12.23 -7.56
CA ARG A 229 8.26 -13.44 -8.33
C ARG A 229 6.76 -13.70 -8.41
N ILE A 230 6.32 -14.17 -9.55
CA ILE A 230 5.01 -14.78 -9.73
C ILE A 230 5.25 -16.28 -9.90
N GLU A 231 4.77 -17.06 -8.94
CA GLU A 231 4.90 -18.50 -8.96
C GLU A 231 3.83 -19.14 -9.83
N ARG A 232 4.14 -20.33 -10.32
CA ARG A 232 3.18 -21.10 -11.07
C ARG A 232 1.98 -21.48 -10.19
N GLY A 233 0.77 -21.28 -10.70
CA GLY A 233 -0.47 -21.64 -10.01
C GLY A 233 -0.92 -20.62 -8.96
N GLU A 234 -0.23 -19.50 -8.84
CA GLU A 234 -0.76 -18.37 -8.10
C GLU A 234 -1.92 -17.69 -8.83
N TYR A 235 -2.68 -16.92 -8.09
CA TYR A 235 -3.68 -16.00 -8.61
C TYR A 235 -3.21 -14.57 -8.43
N LEU A 236 -3.40 -13.74 -9.45
CA LEU A 236 -3.22 -12.30 -9.31
C LEU A 236 -4.34 -11.74 -8.43
N ASN A 237 -3.97 -10.86 -7.52
CA ASN A 237 -4.88 -10.19 -6.60
C ASN A 237 -4.86 -8.68 -6.86
N TRP A 238 -5.98 -8.17 -7.37
CA TRP A 238 -6.24 -6.75 -7.53
C TRP A 238 -6.99 -6.24 -6.31
N GLY A 239 -6.28 -5.57 -5.41
CA GLY A 239 -6.90 -4.86 -4.29
C GLY A 239 -7.29 -3.46 -4.76
N VAL A 240 -8.56 -3.09 -4.64
CA VAL A 240 -9.06 -1.80 -5.12
C VAL A 240 -9.89 -1.11 -4.05
N HIS A 241 -9.75 0.21 -3.99
CA HIS A 241 -10.48 1.07 -3.06
C HIS A 241 -10.93 2.33 -3.80
N TYR A 242 -12.25 2.49 -3.93
CA TYR A 242 -12.85 3.60 -4.63
C TYR A 242 -13.59 4.56 -3.71
N ASN A 243 -13.61 5.83 -4.08
CA ASN A 243 -14.45 6.84 -3.49
C ASN A 243 -15.49 7.31 -4.51
N SER A 244 -16.74 7.38 -4.10
CA SER A 244 -17.81 7.98 -4.92
C SER A 244 -17.52 9.46 -5.18
N THR A 245 -17.70 9.90 -6.42
CA THR A 245 -17.37 11.26 -6.88
C THR A 245 -18.61 12.14 -7.09
N GLY A 246 -19.80 11.62 -6.79
CA GLY A 246 -21.08 12.30 -6.98
C GLY A 246 -21.77 11.95 -8.30
N VAL A 247 -21.10 11.24 -9.19
CA VAL A 247 -21.63 10.72 -10.46
C VAL A 247 -21.27 9.25 -10.60
N PRO A 248 -22.07 8.43 -11.31
CA PRO A 248 -21.65 7.07 -11.64
C PRO A 248 -20.42 7.12 -12.56
N GLU A 249 -19.44 6.31 -12.27
CA GLU A 249 -18.19 6.18 -13.05
C GLU A 249 -17.84 4.72 -13.22
N THR A 250 -16.88 4.43 -14.09
CA THR A 250 -16.32 3.09 -14.21
C THR A 250 -14.81 3.15 -14.08
N ASP A 251 -14.22 2.02 -13.70
CA ASP A 251 -12.78 1.85 -13.71
C ASP A 251 -12.39 0.42 -14.07
N ARG A 252 -11.29 0.29 -14.80
CA ARG A 252 -10.63 -0.95 -15.11
C ARG A 252 -9.12 -0.75 -15.01
N HIS A 253 -8.53 -1.27 -13.96
CA HIS A 253 -7.09 -1.18 -13.76
C HIS A 253 -6.34 -2.02 -14.79
N ARG A 254 -5.16 -1.53 -15.16
CA ARG A 254 -4.18 -2.31 -15.91
C ARG A 254 -2.81 -2.18 -15.26
N ALA A 255 -1.99 -3.19 -15.46
CA ALA A 255 -0.63 -3.20 -14.97
C ALA A 255 0.36 -3.56 -16.05
N GLY A 256 1.46 -2.82 -16.11
CA GLY A 256 2.63 -3.13 -16.92
C GLY A 256 3.64 -3.90 -16.07
N LEU A 257 4.16 -4.97 -16.62
CA LEU A 257 5.15 -5.84 -16.00
C LEU A 257 6.43 -5.82 -16.81
N TRP A 258 7.55 -5.47 -16.20
CA TRP A 258 8.89 -5.58 -16.78
C TRP A 258 9.62 -6.73 -16.12
N LEU A 259 10.13 -7.63 -16.94
CA LEU A 259 10.78 -8.84 -16.46
C LEU A 259 12.25 -8.61 -16.18
N GLN A 260 12.80 -9.37 -15.25
CA GLN A 260 14.24 -9.46 -15.07
C GLN A 260 14.92 -9.96 -16.36
N LYS A 261 15.95 -9.27 -16.78
CA LYS A 261 16.75 -9.67 -17.95
C LYS A 261 17.96 -10.54 -17.57
N GLN A 262 18.16 -10.74 -16.27
CA GLN A 262 19.19 -11.58 -15.69
C GLN A 262 18.56 -12.45 -14.60
N PRO A 263 19.15 -13.60 -14.25
CA PRO A 263 18.66 -14.41 -13.16
C PRO A 263 18.52 -13.60 -11.85
N MET A 264 17.40 -13.76 -11.19
CA MET A 264 17.16 -13.13 -9.90
C MET A 264 18.03 -13.81 -8.83
N THR A 265 18.73 -13.00 -8.05
CA THR A 265 19.61 -13.47 -6.95
C THR A 265 18.94 -13.30 -5.59
N HIS A 266 18.01 -12.34 -5.46
CA HIS A 266 17.27 -12.05 -4.25
C HIS A 266 15.81 -11.75 -4.57
N GLU A 267 14.93 -12.39 -3.84
CA GLU A 267 13.51 -12.12 -3.91
C GLU A 267 13.11 -11.11 -2.84
N VAL A 268 12.28 -10.14 -3.23
CA VAL A 268 11.70 -9.17 -2.31
C VAL A 268 10.38 -9.73 -1.80
N LEU A 269 10.33 -10.09 -0.54
CA LEU A 269 9.12 -10.58 0.12
C LEU A 269 8.42 -9.47 0.88
N SER A 270 7.09 -9.44 0.80
CA SER A 270 6.26 -8.54 1.60
C SER A 270 5.92 -9.19 2.93
N ARG A 271 6.11 -8.45 4.02
CA ARG A 271 5.71 -8.91 5.35
C ARG A 271 4.96 -7.80 6.07
N ARG A 272 3.85 -8.15 6.66
CA ARG A 272 3.11 -7.23 7.53
C ARG A 272 3.68 -7.32 8.93
N VAL A 273 4.16 -6.20 9.44
CA VAL A 273 4.66 -6.12 10.81
C VAL A 273 3.48 -6.22 11.78
N GLY A 274 3.64 -7.06 12.80
CA GLY A 274 2.65 -7.21 13.86
C GLY A 274 1.64 -8.34 13.67
N GLN A 275 1.59 -9.02 12.53
CA GLN A 275 0.66 -10.13 12.34
C GLN A 275 1.10 -11.40 13.06
N THR A 276 2.39 -11.70 13.11
CA THR A 276 2.92 -12.95 13.67
C THR A 276 3.04 -12.95 15.20
N HIS A 277 3.19 -11.80 15.83
CA HIS A 277 3.41 -11.71 17.29
C HIS A 277 2.28 -11.04 18.07
N ILE A 278 1.28 -10.51 17.43
CA ILE A 278 -0.01 -10.27 18.12
C ILE A 278 -0.46 -11.57 18.78
N ALA A 279 -0.12 -12.72 18.21
CA ALA A 279 -0.43 -14.03 18.80
C ALA A 279 0.26 -14.29 20.17
N GLU A 280 1.51 -13.96 20.37
CA GLU A 280 2.24 -14.23 21.63
C GLU A 280 1.91 -13.24 22.75
N ARG A 281 1.53 -12.02 22.39
CA ARG A 281 1.03 -11.00 23.34
C ARG A 281 -0.49 -11.05 23.55
N ARG A 282 -1.17 -12.00 22.97
CA ARG A 282 -2.64 -12.11 22.99
C ARG A 282 -3.23 -12.26 24.36
N GLU A 283 -2.53 -12.81 25.35
CA GLU A 283 -3.05 -12.78 26.71
C GLU A 283 -3.28 -11.37 27.23
N LEU A 284 -2.44 -10.42 26.82
CA LEU A 284 -2.61 -9.00 27.13
C LEU A 284 -3.61 -8.27 26.22
N VAL A 285 -3.79 -8.76 25.00
CA VAL A 285 -4.62 -8.12 23.98
C VAL A 285 -5.99 -8.81 23.88
N ALA A 286 -6.06 -10.15 23.99
CA ALA A 286 -7.31 -10.89 23.90
C ALA A 286 -8.28 -10.59 25.04
N SER A 287 -7.80 -10.25 26.21
CA SER A 287 -8.67 -9.81 27.32
C SER A 287 -9.39 -8.47 27.07
N LYS A 288 -9.03 -7.78 25.94
CA LYS A 288 -9.59 -6.48 25.53
C LYS A 288 -10.20 -6.51 24.12
N LEU A 289 -10.17 -7.67 23.45
CA LEU A 289 -10.60 -7.79 22.05
C LEU A 289 -12.01 -8.35 21.92
N GLU A 290 -12.97 -7.57 22.26
CA GLU A 290 -14.30 -7.65 21.64
C GLU A 290 -14.25 -6.83 20.34
N SER A 291 -13.66 -7.34 19.28
CA SER A 291 -13.55 -6.59 18.04
C SER A 291 -14.15 -7.37 16.88
N GLU A 292 -15.20 -6.87 16.41
CA GLU A 292 -15.76 -7.02 15.07
C GLU A 292 -14.77 -6.53 14.03
N SER A 293 -13.73 -7.25 13.70
CA SER A 293 -12.82 -6.83 12.65
C SER A 293 -12.79 -7.81 11.50
N ASN A 294 -13.07 -7.31 10.41
CA ASN A 294 -13.15 -7.73 9.01
C ASN A 294 -11.89 -8.45 8.45
N GLY A 295 -11.40 -9.53 9.05
CA GLY A 295 -10.29 -10.33 8.50
C GLY A 295 -8.93 -9.62 8.44
N SER A 296 -8.84 -8.36 8.88
CA SER A 296 -7.58 -7.66 9.11
C SER A 296 -6.98 -8.08 10.46
N PRO A 297 -5.65 -7.96 10.67
CA PRO A 297 -5.08 -8.15 11.99
C PRO A 297 -5.87 -7.31 12.99
N ARG A 298 -6.38 -7.97 14.02
CA ARG A 298 -7.30 -7.32 14.97
C ARG A 298 -6.56 -6.22 15.71
N ILE A 299 -6.88 -4.99 15.34
CA ILE A 299 -6.46 -3.84 16.12
C ILE A 299 -7.36 -3.81 17.37
N PRO A 300 -6.80 -3.83 18.59
CA PRO A 300 -7.59 -3.70 19.80
C PRO A 300 -8.46 -2.43 19.76
N VAL A 301 -9.63 -2.49 20.41
CA VAL A 301 -10.52 -1.34 20.49
C VAL A 301 -9.78 -0.18 21.17
N ILE A 302 -9.70 0.96 20.49
CA ILE A 302 -9.15 2.19 21.05
C ILE A 302 -10.09 2.66 22.16
N PRO A 303 -9.63 2.80 23.42
CA PRO A 303 -10.48 3.26 24.51
C PRO A 303 -11.05 4.64 24.22
N PRO A 304 -12.34 4.88 24.49
CA PRO A 304 -12.91 6.20 24.34
C PRO A 304 -12.18 7.26 25.17
N GLY A 305 -11.79 8.35 24.51
CA GLY A 305 -11.12 9.49 25.16
C GLY A 305 -9.64 9.32 25.46
N ASP A 306 -9.02 8.20 25.06
CA ASP A 306 -7.58 8.02 25.17
C ASP A 306 -6.88 8.70 23.96
N PRO A 307 -6.09 9.76 24.19
CA PRO A 307 -5.42 10.48 23.11
C PRO A 307 -4.10 9.85 22.66
N ASP A 308 -3.53 8.91 23.42
CA ASP A 308 -2.17 8.38 23.23
C ASP A 308 -2.12 6.84 23.30
N TRP A 309 -3.21 6.18 22.92
CA TRP A 309 -3.26 4.74 22.95
C TRP A 309 -2.30 4.09 21.95
N ALA A 310 -1.31 3.36 22.46
CA ALA A 310 -0.25 2.77 21.66
C ALA A 310 -0.43 1.27 21.45
N ILE A 311 -0.13 0.81 20.24
CA ILE A 311 -0.05 -0.61 19.87
C ILE A 311 1.35 -0.90 19.37
N THR A 312 1.94 -1.99 19.83
CA THR A 312 3.21 -2.50 19.31
C THR A 312 2.98 -3.81 18.59
N GLY A 313 3.34 -3.86 17.31
CA GLY A 313 3.44 -5.08 16.54
C GLY A 313 4.89 -5.51 16.39
N ILE A 314 5.16 -6.81 16.45
CA ILE A 314 6.52 -7.36 16.33
C ILE A 314 6.52 -8.41 15.22
N THR A 315 7.55 -8.41 14.40
CA THR A 315 7.84 -9.47 13.43
C THR A 315 9.29 -9.89 13.60
N ALA A 316 9.51 -11.18 13.81
CA ALA A 316 10.87 -11.75 13.87
C ALA A 316 11.23 -12.36 12.52
N PHE A 317 12.45 -12.15 12.11
CA PHE A 317 13.07 -12.80 10.95
C PHE A 317 13.91 -13.98 11.44
N GLN A 318 13.77 -15.13 10.79
CA GLN A 318 14.52 -16.34 11.13
C GLN A 318 15.90 -16.37 10.43
N ASP A 319 16.03 -15.64 9.34
CA ASP A 319 17.23 -15.55 8.50
C ASP A 319 17.70 -14.10 8.42
N ASP A 320 18.92 -13.91 7.94
CA ASP A 320 19.45 -12.60 7.61
C ASP A 320 18.66 -11.98 6.47
N VAL A 321 18.14 -10.79 6.69
CA VAL A 321 17.32 -10.07 5.71
C VAL A 321 17.81 -8.64 5.49
N THR A 322 17.54 -8.11 4.31
CA THR A 322 17.70 -6.70 4.02
C THR A 322 16.33 -6.04 3.97
N LEU A 323 16.10 -5.05 4.83
CA LEU A 323 14.89 -4.23 4.76
C LEU A 323 15.01 -3.28 3.56
N TYR A 324 14.13 -3.47 2.58
CA TYR A 324 14.17 -2.72 1.33
C TYR A 324 13.14 -1.61 1.27
N ILE A 325 11.98 -1.83 1.87
CA ILE A 325 10.86 -0.90 1.88
C ILE A 325 10.20 -0.97 3.26
N LEU A 326 9.88 0.20 3.80
CA LEU A 326 8.98 0.34 4.93
C LEU A 326 7.71 1.03 4.43
N TRP A 327 6.56 0.47 4.79
CA TRP A 327 5.26 0.97 4.38
C TRP A 327 4.40 1.27 5.61
N PRO A 328 4.48 2.48 6.16
CA PRO A 328 3.59 2.89 7.24
C PRO A 328 2.17 3.07 6.69
N HIS A 329 1.18 2.51 7.38
CA HIS A 329 -0.23 2.68 7.05
C HIS A 329 -1.04 2.87 8.32
N MET A 330 -1.80 3.95 8.38
CA MET A 330 -2.75 4.25 9.44
C MET A 330 -4.05 4.77 8.83
N HIS A 331 -5.15 4.58 9.55
CA HIS A 331 -6.43 5.19 9.24
C HIS A 331 -6.57 6.55 9.94
N LEU A 332 -7.73 7.22 9.77
CA LEU A 332 -8.00 8.58 10.24
C LEU A 332 -7.70 8.86 11.73
N ARG A 333 -7.60 7.84 12.56
CA ARG A 333 -7.27 7.95 13.98
C ARG A 333 -5.80 7.63 14.28
N GLY A 334 -5.01 7.35 13.25
CA GLY A 334 -3.58 7.18 13.40
C GLY A 334 -2.95 8.51 13.78
N LYS A 335 -2.05 8.47 14.77
CA LYS A 335 -1.33 9.64 15.27
C LYS A 335 0.11 9.62 14.79
N ASP A 336 0.85 8.61 15.16
CA ASP A 336 2.24 8.41 14.76
C ASP A 336 2.57 6.93 14.55
N MET A 337 3.66 6.65 13.84
CA MET A 337 4.15 5.30 13.65
C MET A 337 5.68 5.27 13.67
N THR A 338 6.23 4.38 14.48
CA THR A 338 7.68 4.18 14.61
C THR A 338 8.04 2.74 14.27
N PHE A 339 9.01 2.56 13.39
CA PHE A 339 9.63 1.26 13.11
C PHE A 339 10.98 1.18 13.80
N VAL A 340 11.13 0.16 14.64
CA VAL A 340 12.36 -0.11 15.38
C VAL A 340 12.89 -1.49 14.98
N VAL A 341 14.15 -1.57 14.65
CA VAL A 341 14.86 -2.84 14.45
C VAL A 341 15.61 -3.17 15.74
N THR A 342 15.32 -4.35 16.29
CA THR A 342 16.12 -4.93 17.38
C THR A 342 17.06 -5.98 16.77
N TYR A 343 18.34 -5.77 16.89
CA TYR A 343 19.38 -6.67 16.37
C TYR A 343 19.62 -7.85 17.31
N PRO A 344 20.26 -8.94 16.84
CA PRO A 344 20.56 -10.10 17.68
C PRO A 344 21.41 -9.81 18.93
N ASP A 345 22.21 -8.75 18.90
CA ASP A 345 23.03 -8.29 20.02
C ASP A 345 22.24 -7.44 21.05
N GLY A 346 20.95 -7.21 20.79
CA GLY A 346 20.07 -6.39 21.64
C GLY A 346 20.11 -4.89 21.36
N ARG A 347 20.92 -4.45 20.38
CA ARG A 347 20.91 -3.05 19.94
C ARG A 347 19.59 -2.72 19.24
N GLU A 348 19.07 -1.55 19.50
CA GLU A 348 17.87 -1.03 18.85
C GLU A 348 18.22 0.16 17.96
N GLU A 349 17.51 0.25 16.83
CA GLU A 349 17.64 1.34 15.89
C GLU A 349 16.25 1.75 15.36
N VAL A 350 15.91 3.03 15.50
CA VAL A 350 14.73 3.59 14.84
C VAL A 350 15.07 3.78 13.37
N VAL A 351 14.41 3.02 12.50
CA VAL A 351 14.65 3.05 11.05
C VAL A 351 13.63 3.88 10.30
N LEU A 352 12.49 4.19 10.90
CA LEU A 352 11.49 5.11 10.40
C LEU A 352 10.64 5.64 11.55
N HIS A 353 10.40 6.93 11.56
CA HIS A 353 9.40 7.57 12.42
C HIS A 353 8.55 8.52 11.57
N VAL A 354 7.25 8.36 11.65
CA VAL A 354 6.25 9.24 11.04
C VAL A 354 5.49 9.89 12.19
N PRO A 355 5.82 11.14 12.56
CA PRO A 355 5.14 11.86 13.64
C PRO A 355 3.74 12.33 13.23
N ASP A 356 2.98 12.78 14.23
CA ASP A 356 1.67 13.44 14.07
C ASP A 356 1.79 14.76 13.30
#